data_6577fd82b5bbed94d6e313f33681bfbb
#
_entry.id   6577fd82b5bbed94d6e313f33681bfbb
#
_cell.length_a   1.000
_cell.length_b   1.000
_cell.length_c   1.000
_cell.angle_alpha   90.00
_cell.angle_beta   90.00
_cell.angle_gamma   90.00
#
_symmetry.space_group_name_H-M   'P 1'
#
loop_
_entity.id
_entity.type
_entity.pdbx_description
1 polymer ?
#
loop_
_entity_poly.entity_id
_entity_poly.type
_entity_poly.pdbx_seq_one_letter_code
_entity_poly.pdbx_strand_id
1 'polypeptide(L)'
;MRVFPDINVLVAAFIARGLCADLFREILKRHQLVVGEAVLDELQRVLLTRIKVPKGRVERIVNFLRRWEVVAYPEAPLEVEIGDQSDKWVLASTTKAGADLFVAGDIEIPTLKKIKGVRIVTPRDCWMLLRGK
;
A
#
# COMPACT_ATOMS: atom_id res chain seq x y z
N MET A 1 -0.08 -12.96 -6.93
CA MET A 1 -0.28 -12.56 -5.53
C MET A 1 -1.06 -11.27 -5.43
N ARG A 2 -1.86 -11.14 -4.39
CA ARG A 2 -2.60 -9.92 -4.10
C ARG A 2 -1.73 -9.04 -3.21
N VAL A 3 -1.31 -7.89 -3.73
CA VAL A 3 -0.33 -7.03 -3.08
C VAL A 3 -0.97 -5.70 -2.74
N PHE A 4 -0.86 -5.31 -1.48
CA PHE A 4 -1.45 -4.09 -0.94
C PHE A 4 -0.30 -3.16 -0.50
N PRO A 5 0.02 -2.12 -1.26
CA PRO A 5 1.08 -1.19 -0.85
C PRO A 5 0.55 -0.15 0.12
N ASP A 6 1.39 0.20 1.09
CA ASP A 6 1.09 1.28 2.00
C ASP A 6 1.25 2.63 1.31
N ILE A 7 0.76 3.68 1.96
CA ILE A 7 0.76 5.02 1.38
C ILE A 7 2.17 5.49 1.00
N ASN A 8 3.17 5.24 1.85
CA ASN A 8 4.52 5.70 1.56
C ASN A 8 5.11 5.03 0.32
N VAL A 9 4.74 3.78 0.08
CA VAL A 9 5.16 3.07 -1.12
C VAL A 9 4.51 3.67 -2.36
N LEU A 10 3.22 4.01 -2.27
CA LEU A 10 2.51 4.64 -3.38
C LEU A 10 3.06 6.03 -3.68
N VAL A 11 3.32 6.83 -2.64
CA VAL A 11 3.91 8.15 -2.85
C VAL A 11 5.25 8.02 -3.58
N ALA A 12 6.11 7.12 -3.10
CA ALA A 12 7.42 6.94 -3.74
C ALA A 12 7.28 6.44 -5.17
N ALA A 13 6.29 5.58 -5.43
CA ALA A 13 6.10 5.02 -6.77
C ALA A 13 5.71 6.08 -7.79
N PHE A 14 4.89 7.06 -7.39
CA PHE A 14 4.40 8.07 -8.32
C PHE A 14 5.25 9.34 -8.37
N ILE A 15 5.98 9.65 -7.29
CA ILE A 15 6.68 10.93 -7.18
C ILE A 15 8.18 10.78 -7.43
N ALA A 16 8.74 9.62 -7.13
CA ALA A 16 10.18 9.40 -7.24
C ALA A 16 10.46 8.28 -8.23
N ARG A 17 11.73 8.16 -8.59
CA ARG A 17 12.22 6.99 -9.33
C ARG A 17 12.89 6.06 -8.36
N GLY A 18 13.02 4.80 -8.72
CA GLY A 18 13.74 3.85 -7.91
C GLY A 18 12.94 2.61 -7.61
N LEU A 19 13.26 1.99 -6.48
CA LEU A 19 12.73 0.67 -6.15
C LEU A 19 11.20 0.64 -6.09
N CYS A 20 10.58 1.61 -5.45
CA CYS A 20 9.11 1.60 -5.32
C CYS A 20 8.42 1.75 -6.67
N ALA A 21 8.97 2.58 -7.56
CA ALA A 21 8.42 2.70 -8.90
C ALA A 21 8.57 1.41 -9.70
N ASP A 22 9.72 0.77 -9.60
CA ASP A 22 9.96 -0.50 -10.29
C ASP A 22 9.06 -1.60 -9.72
N LEU A 23 8.94 -1.64 -8.40
CA LEU A 23 8.11 -2.61 -7.73
C LEU A 23 6.64 -2.44 -8.13
N PHE A 24 6.17 -1.21 -8.18
CA PHE A 24 4.79 -0.92 -8.56
C PHE A 24 4.51 -1.43 -9.97
N ARG A 25 5.44 -1.18 -10.91
CA ARG A 25 5.28 -1.68 -12.26
C ARG A 25 5.25 -3.21 -12.32
N GLU A 26 6.07 -3.86 -11.50
CA GLU A 26 6.08 -5.33 -11.44
C GLU A 26 4.75 -5.86 -10.93
N ILE A 27 4.20 -5.21 -9.90
CA ILE A 27 2.89 -5.61 -9.34
C ILE A 27 1.82 -5.50 -10.42
N LEU A 28 1.80 -4.40 -11.18
CA LEU A 28 0.79 -4.20 -12.22
C LEU A 28 0.91 -5.21 -13.35
N LYS A 29 2.13 -5.63 -13.66
CA LYS A 29 2.37 -6.54 -14.78
C LYS A 29 2.01 -7.98 -14.45
N ARG A 30 2.33 -8.45 -13.25
CA ARG A 30 2.32 -9.88 -12.95
C ARG A 30 1.54 -10.29 -11.72
N HIS A 31 1.04 -9.32 -10.98
CA HIS A 31 0.34 -9.60 -9.74
C HIS A 31 -0.93 -8.77 -9.70
N GLN A 32 -1.64 -8.83 -8.62
CA GLN A 32 -2.87 -8.05 -8.48
C GLN A 32 -2.67 -6.94 -7.46
N LEU A 33 -2.84 -5.72 -7.92
CA LEU A 33 -2.79 -4.56 -7.03
C LEU A 33 -4.12 -4.45 -6.31
N VAL A 34 -4.06 -4.30 -4.99
CA VAL A 34 -5.24 -4.03 -4.18
C VAL A 34 -4.94 -2.80 -3.36
N VAL A 35 -5.86 -1.85 -3.32
CA VAL A 35 -5.70 -0.64 -2.53
C VAL A 35 -6.94 -0.47 -1.66
N GLY A 36 -6.79 0.31 -0.59
CA GLY A 36 -7.91 0.61 0.30
C GLY A 36 -8.43 2.01 0.07
N GLU A 37 -9.72 2.18 0.25
CA GLU A 37 -10.34 3.51 0.14
C GLU A 37 -9.69 4.48 1.13
N ALA A 38 -9.38 4.01 2.34
CA ALA A 38 -8.72 4.83 3.35
C ALA A 38 -7.34 5.29 2.90
N VAL A 39 -6.59 4.40 2.24
CA VAL A 39 -5.27 4.73 1.73
C VAL A 39 -5.37 5.74 0.60
N LEU A 40 -6.36 5.59 -0.28
CA LEU A 40 -6.56 6.55 -1.37
C LEU A 40 -6.89 7.95 -0.84
N ASP A 41 -7.73 8.03 0.19
CA ASP A 41 -8.07 9.32 0.79
C ASP A 41 -6.83 9.99 1.39
N GLU A 42 -6.03 9.21 2.11
CA GLU A 42 -4.82 9.75 2.70
C GLU A 42 -3.79 10.12 1.64
N LEU A 43 -3.66 9.31 0.61
CA LEU A 43 -2.75 9.59 -0.50
C LEU A 43 -3.10 10.94 -1.14
N GLN A 44 -4.38 11.14 -1.42
CA GLN A 44 -4.84 12.38 -2.02
C GLN A 44 -4.47 13.58 -1.14
N ARG A 45 -4.73 13.47 0.16
CA ARG A 45 -4.41 14.54 1.11
C ARG A 45 -2.91 14.82 1.16
N VAL A 46 -2.09 13.78 1.25
CA VAL A 46 -0.63 13.92 1.35
C VAL A 46 -0.07 14.55 0.08
N LEU A 47 -0.52 14.08 -1.09
CA LEU A 47 -0.03 14.62 -2.35
C LEU A 47 -0.39 16.08 -2.51
N LEU A 48 -1.60 16.46 -2.11
CA LEU A 48 -2.04 17.87 -2.23
C LEU A 48 -1.38 18.78 -1.21
N THR A 49 -1.31 18.36 0.05
CA THR A 49 -0.94 19.27 1.13
C THR A 49 0.52 19.17 1.54
N ARG A 50 1.11 17.98 1.53
CA ARG A 50 2.48 17.79 1.99
C ARG A 50 3.48 17.86 0.83
N ILE A 51 3.17 17.17 -0.26
CA ILE A 51 4.06 17.14 -1.43
C ILE A 51 3.77 18.32 -2.36
N LYS A 52 2.53 18.79 -2.32
CA LYS A 52 2.06 19.93 -3.13
C LYS A 52 2.07 19.61 -4.61
N VAL A 53 1.60 18.44 -4.96
CA VAL A 53 1.40 18.02 -6.34
C VAL A 53 0.19 18.77 -6.90
N PRO A 54 0.22 19.24 -8.14
CA PRO A 54 -0.92 19.93 -8.72
C PRO A 54 -2.18 19.07 -8.70
N LYS A 55 -3.31 19.70 -8.42
CA LYS A 55 -4.57 19.00 -8.22
C LYS A 55 -4.93 18.09 -9.39
N GLY A 56 -4.73 18.55 -10.62
CA GLY A 56 -5.04 17.74 -11.79
C GLY A 56 -4.23 16.46 -11.86
N ARG A 57 -2.97 16.54 -11.45
CA ARG A 57 -2.11 15.37 -11.42
C ARG A 57 -2.53 14.39 -10.32
N VAL A 58 -2.92 14.93 -9.15
CA VAL A 58 -3.41 14.10 -8.06
C VAL A 58 -4.66 13.34 -8.50
N GLU A 59 -5.57 14.02 -9.19
CA GLU A 59 -6.78 13.38 -9.68
C GLU A 59 -6.47 12.25 -10.65
N ARG A 60 -5.48 12.46 -11.53
CA ARG A 60 -5.08 11.42 -12.47
C ARG A 60 -4.49 10.21 -11.75
N ILE A 61 -3.70 10.43 -10.71
CA ILE A 61 -3.11 9.34 -9.94
C ILE A 61 -4.22 8.53 -9.24
N VAL A 62 -5.13 9.21 -8.56
CA VAL A 62 -6.21 8.54 -7.85
C VAL A 62 -7.11 7.80 -8.82
N ASN A 63 -7.47 8.42 -9.94
CA ASN A 63 -8.32 7.77 -10.94
C ASN A 63 -7.64 6.55 -11.55
N PHE A 64 -6.33 6.61 -11.75
CA PHE A 64 -5.57 5.46 -12.22
C PHE A 64 -5.67 4.31 -11.21
N LEU A 65 -5.45 4.60 -9.93
CA LEU A 65 -5.49 3.56 -8.90
C LEU A 65 -6.89 2.95 -8.75
N ARG A 66 -7.94 3.76 -8.97
CA ARG A 66 -9.30 3.24 -8.88
C ARG A 66 -9.67 2.26 -9.99
N ARG A 67 -8.83 2.12 -10.99
CA ARG A 67 -9.03 1.12 -12.05
C ARG A 67 -8.70 -0.28 -11.57
N TRP A 68 -8.05 -0.40 -10.42
CA TRP A 68 -7.69 -1.69 -9.83
C TRP A 68 -8.67 -2.01 -8.71
N GLU A 69 -8.40 -3.06 -7.96
CA GLU A 69 -9.33 -3.43 -6.90
C GLU A 69 -9.19 -2.48 -5.72
N VAL A 70 -10.31 -1.87 -5.31
CA VAL A 70 -10.34 -0.94 -4.18
C VAL A 70 -11.29 -1.50 -3.14
N VAL A 71 -10.80 -1.71 -1.92
CA VAL A 71 -11.65 -2.20 -0.85
C VAL A 71 -12.15 -1.04 -0.01
N ALA A 72 -13.39 -1.18 0.46
CA ALA A 72 -14.04 -0.15 1.25
C ALA A 72 -13.37 -0.01 2.61
N TYR A 73 -13.69 1.06 3.32
CA TYR A 73 -13.20 1.26 4.67
C TYR A 73 -13.55 0.04 5.53
N PRO A 74 -12.62 -0.43 6.37
CA PRO A 74 -12.94 -1.48 7.32
C PRO A 74 -13.85 -0.92 8.41
N GLU A 75 -14.58 -1.80 9.07
CA GLU A 75 -15.53 -1.39 10.10
C GLU A 75 -14.86 -1.10 11.44
N ALA A 76 -13.66 -1.62 11.65
CA ALA A 76 -12.93 -1.45 12.90
C ALA A 76 -11.43 -1.61 12.64
N PRO A 77 -10.59 -1.01 13.49
CA PRO A 77 -9.14 -1.24 13.35
C PRO A 77 -8.81 -2.67 13.76
N LEU A 78 -7.66 -3.14 13.30
CA LEU A 78 -7.20 -4.47 13.67
C LEU A 78 -6.72 -4.45 15.11
N GLU A 79 -7.11 -5.47 15.87
CA GLU A 79 -6.75 -5.58 17.28
C GLU A 79 -5.36 -6.19 17.41
N VAL A 80 -4.35 -5.35 17.31
CA VAL A 80 -2.95 -5.76 17.47
C VAL A 80 -2.25 -4.75 18.34
N GLU A 81 -1.18 -5.18 18.99
CA GLU A 81 -0.49 -4.33 19.96
C GLU A 81 0.74 -3.64 19.38
N ILE A 82 0.81 -3.55 18.08
CA ILE A 82 1.94 -2.93 17.40
C ILE A 82 1.43 -1.90 16.43
N GLY A 83 2.26 -0.89 16.18
CA GLY A 83 1.88 0.20 15.30
C GLY A 83 0.99 1.21 16.02
N ASP A 84 0.75 2.33 15.39
CA ASP A 84 -0.16 3.33 15.92
C ASP A 84 -1.58 3.07 15.42
N GLN A 85 -2.52 3.95 15.77
CA GLN A 85 -3.91 3.77 15.38
C GLN A 85 -4.09 3.75 13.87
N SER A 86 -3.35 4.60 13.19
CA SER A 86 -3.41 4.67 11.73
C SER A 86 -3.00 3.34 11.11
N ASP A 87 -1.92 2.72 11.63
CA ASP A 87 -1.45 1.44 11.13
C ASP A 87 -2.48 0.34 11.35
N LYS A 88 -3.19 0.39 12.49
CA LYS A 88 -4.21 -0.62 12.77
C LYS A 88 -5.37 -0.57 11.79
N TRP A 89 -5.74 0.63 11.35
CA TRP A 89 -6.79 0.78 10.35
C TRP A 89 -6.32 0.28 8.98
N VAL A 90 -5.06 0.58 8.62
CA VAL A 90 -4.51 0.12 7.35
C VAL A 90 -4.38 -1.41 7.35
N LEU A 91 -3.93 -1.98 8.47
CA LEU A 91 -3.84 -3.44 8.59
C LEU A 91 -5.22 -4.08 8.46
N ALA A 92 -6.26 -3.46 9.03
CA ALA A 92 -7.61 -3.96 8.86
C ALA A 92 -8.03 -3.95 7.39
N SER A 93 -7.63 -2.93 6.64
CA SER A 93 -7.91 -2.87 5.20
C SER A 93 -7.22 -4.01 4.46
N THR A 94 -5.97 -4.31 4.80
CA THR A 94 -5.24 -5.40 4.12
C THR A 94 -5.89 -6.75 4.40
N THR A 95 -6.37 -6.94 5.63
CA THR A 95 -7.07 -8.17 6.00
C THR A 95 -8.39 -8.29 5.25
N LYS A 96 -9.16 -7.20 5.21
CA LYS A 96 -10.43 -7.18 4.50
C LYS A 96 -10.22 -7.46 3.01
N ALA A 97 -9.13 -6.97 2.46
CA ALA A 97 -8.82 -7.16 1.04
C ALA A 97 -8.39 -8.59 0.72
N GLY A 98 -8.07 -9.38 1.74
CA GLY A 98 -7.50 -10.70 1.50
C GLY A 98 -6.15 -10.62 0.83
N ALA A 99 -5.35 -9.61 1.22
CA ALA A 99 -4.04 -9.42 0.62
C ALA A 99 -3.08 -10.54 1.04
N ASP A 100 -2.21 -10.93 0.13
CA ASP A 100 -1.13 -11.87 0.46
C ASP A 100 0.04 -11.12 1.06
N LEU A 101 0.34 -9.94 0.53
CA LEU A 101 1.45 -9.11 0.99
C LEU A 101 0.97 -7.70 1.28
N PHE A 102 1.45 -7.15 2.40
CA PHE A 102 1.32 -5.74 2.71
C PHE A 102 2.72 -5.14 2.67
N VAL A 103 2.95 -4.21 1.75
CA VAL A 103 4.26 -3.63 1.52
C VAL A 103 4.34 -2.29 2.25
N ALA A 104 5.21 -2.20 3.25
CA ALA A 104 5.35 -0.97 4.04
C ALA A 104 6.80 -0.76 4.42
N GLY A 105 7.26 0.49 4.34
CA GLY A 105 8.64 0.82 4.64
C GLY A 105 8.88 1.19 6.10
N ASP A 106 7.91 1.84 6.71
CA ASP A 106 8.10 2.45 8.04
C ASP A 106 7.14 1.92 9.08
N ILE A 107 6.91 0.63 9.10
CA ILE A 107 6.03 0.04 10.07
C ILE A 107 6.87 -0.66 11.14
N GLU A 108 6.48 -0.55 12.41
CA GLU A 108 7.24 -1.10 13.52
C GLU A 108 7.00 -2.59 13.72
N ILE A 109 6.60 -3.27 12.69
CA ILE A 109 6.36 -4.71 12.74
C ILE A 109 7.53 -5.40 12.06
N PRO A 110 8.12 -6.43 12.67
CA PRO A 110 9.21 -7.15 12.03
C PRO A 110 8.79 -7.64 10.66
N THR A 111 9.66 -7.45 9.68
CA THR A 111 9.38 -7.87 8.31
C THR A 111 9.18 -9.38 8.25
N LEU A 112 8.43 -9.82 7.25
CA LEU A 112 8.09 -11.22 7.02
C LEU A 112 7.16 -11.80 8.05
N LYS A 113 6.67 -10.99 8.99
CA LYS A 113 5.71 -11.44 9.96
C LYS A 113 4.33 -11.46 9.33
N LYS A 114 3.54 -12.49 9.67
CA LYS A 114 2.17 -12.58 9.19
C LYS A 114 1.20 -12.11 10.25
N ILE A 115 0.20 -11.36 9.83
CA ILE A 115 -0.91 -10.94 10.70
C ILE A 115 -2.19 -11.28 9.96
N LYS A 116 -2.99 -12.18 10.54
CA LYS A 116 -4.27 -12.59 9.95
C LYS A 116 -4.11 -13.07 8.50
N GLY A 117 -3.01 -13.77 8.21
CA GLY A 117 -2.77 -14.30 6.89
C GLY A 117 -2.07 -13.35 5.93
N VAL A 118 -1.87 -12.09 6.32
CA VAL A 118 -1.18 -11.11 5.49
C VAL A 118 0.27 -11.04 5.93
N ARG A 119 1.17 -11.20 4.97
CA ARG A 119 2.61 -11.12 5.23
C ARG A 119 3.07 -9.69 5.04
N ILE A 120 3.74 -9.13 6.05
CA ILE A 120 4.19 -7.75 6.02
C ILE A 120 5.64 -7.73 5.59
N VAL A 121 5.94 -6.96 4.52
CA VAL A 121 7.28 -6.93 3.94
C VAL A 121 7.67 -5.50 3.60
N THR A 122 8.98 -5.26 3.57
CA THR A 122 9.50 -4.00 3.06
C THR A 122 9.45 -4.01 1.53
N PRO A 123 9.57 -2.84 0.88
CA PRO A 123 9.65 -2.82 -0.58
C PRO A 123 10.77 -3.69 -1.13
N ARG A 124 11.93 -3.69 -0.47
CA ARG A 124 13.05 -4.51 -0.92
C ARG A 124 12.73 -6.00 -0.81
N ASP A 125 12.18 -6.42 0.33
CA ASP A 125 11.82 -7.82 0.50
C ASP A 125 10.73 -8.24 -0.47
N CYS A 126 9.77 -7.35 -0.72
CA CYS A 126 8.72 -7.62 -1.69
C CYS A 126 9.32 -7.82 -3.09
N TRP A 127 10.24 -6.93 -3.47
CA TRP A 127 10.91 -7.04 -4.76
C TRP A 127 11.60 -8.39 -4.92
N MET A 128 12.32 -8.82 -3.87
CA MET A 128 13.00 -10.12 -3.90
C MET A 128 12.00 -11.26 -4.00
N LEU A 129 10.90 -11.19 -3.27
CA LEU A 129 9.87 -12.22 -3.32
C LEU A 129 9.22 -12.33 -4.69
N LEU A 130 8.90 -11.21 -5.31
CA LEU A 130 8.18 -11.22 -6.58
C LEU A 130 9.08 -11.59 -7.74
N ARG A 131 10.37 -11.31 -7.65
CA ARG A 131 11.31 -11.57 -8.72
C ARG A 131 12.21 -12.75 -8.49
N GLY A 132 12.30 -13.20 -7.27
CA GLY A 132 13.26 -14.24 -6.88
C GLY A 132 12.84 -15.62 -7.29
N LYS A 133 11.88 -15.75 -8.09
CA LYS A 133 11.48 -17.05 -8.44
C LYS A 133 11.28 -17.26 -9.74
#